data_9d11c20c3483f409b377c751bbcbca5e
#
_entry.id   9d11c20c3483f409b377c751bbcbca5e
#
_cell.length_a   1.000
_cell.length_b   1.000
_cell.length_c   1.000
_cell.angle_alpha   90.00
_cell.angle_beta   90.00
_cell.angle_gamma   90.00
#
_symmetry.space_group_name_H-M   'P 1'
#
loop_
_entity.id
_entity.type
_entity.pdbx_description
1 polymer ?
#
loop_
_entity_poly.entity_id
_entity_poly.type
_entity_poly.pdbx_seq_one_letter_code
_entity_poly.pdbx_strand_id
1 'polypeptide(L)'
;MSNGIKVVKRKGHIEPLDLEKMHKMVELACEGLAGVSASQVEIQSGIQFYDGISTAEIQEILIKSASDLIDLDHPNYQYVAARLLLFSVKKSLYGRMHDTPDLREHVEKCVWNGIYDSEILKSYDEEEFDKLQGIIDHERDYLFTYAGLRQIVDKYLVQDRSTGALYETPQFMYLLISATIFSKYPKEVRLDYVKKYYDAISRHKINIPTPIMAGVRTPLRQYASCVLVDIDDTLDSIFTSDMAIGRYVAQRAGIGINAGRIRGINAKIRGGEVQHTGVVPFLKKFESTVRCCTQNGIRGGSATVHFPIWHQEIRDIIVLKNNKGTEDNRVRKLDYSIQISKLFYERFCENKEITLFSPHDVPGLYDSFGTELFDELYVRYESDESIPKTTVGAQELILELLKERAETGRLYIMNIDHCNSHSSFLDKVEMSNLCQEITLPTKPLQHIDDPHGEIALCTVSYTHLTLPTSSRV
;
A
#
# COMPACT_ATOMS: atom_id res chain seq x y z
N MET A 1 32.67 2.31 -35.90
CA MET A 1 31.93 3.26 -36.77
C MET A 1 31.10 4.19 -35.91
N SER A 2 31.68 5.18 -35.24
CA SER A 2 30.97 6.11 -34.35
C SER A 2 31.08 7.59 -34.80
N ASN A 3 31.45 7.83 -36.03
CA ASN A 3 31.76 9.18 -36.54
C ASN A 3 30.52 10.03 -36.92
N GLY A 4 29.35 9.80 -36.34
CA GLY A 4 28.16 10.53 -36.74
C GLY A 4 27.15 10.89 -35.65
N ILE A 5 27.09 10.17 -34.54
CA ILE A 5 26.05 10.44 -33.56
C ILE A 5 26.42 11.62 -32.66
N LYS A 6 25.61 12.66 -32.71
CA LYS A 6 25.69 13.81 -31.81
C LYS A 6 24.65 13.64 -30.69
N VAL A 7 24.99 14.06 -29.48
CA VAL A 7 24.14 13.96 -28.32
C VAL A 7 23.81 15.32 -27.73
N VAL A 8 22.59 15.46 -27.23
CA VAL A 8 22.14 16.66 -26.53
C VAL A 8 22.38 16.47 -25.03
N LYS A 9 23.17 17.32 -24.44
CA LYS A 9 23.44 17.32 -22.99
C LYS A 9 22.27 17.91 -22.21
N ARG A 10 22.15 17.57 -20.92
CA ARG A 10 21.10 18.10 -20.02
C ARG A 10 21.02 19.63 -19.98
N LYS A 11 22.12 20.35 -20.26
CA LYS A 11 22.18 21.82 -20.37
C LYS A 11 21.89 22.35 -21.79
N GLY A 12 21.47 21.50 -22.72
CA GLY A 12 21.07 21.88 -24.09
C GLY A 12 22.18 22.00 -25.13
N HIS A 13 23.47 21.89 -24.78
CA HIS A 13 24.51 21.89 -25.77
C HIS A 13 24.70 20.53 -26.45
N ILE A 14 25.19 20.58 -27.70
CA ILE A 14 25.39 19.40 -28.54
C ILE A 14 26.87 19.07 -28.61
N GLU A 15 27.21 17.79 -28.43
CA GLU A 15 28.57 17.27 -28.59
C GLU A 15 28.57 15.89 -29.24
N PRO A 16 29.69 15.38 -29.78
CA PRO A 16 29.79 14.00 -30.23
C PRO A 16 29.54 13.00 -29.07
N LEU A 17 28.96 11.86 -29.40
CA LEU A 17 28.80 10.76 -28.45
C LEU A 17 30.18 10.24 -28.02
N ASP A 18 30.42 10.29 -26.72
CA ASP A 18 31.63 9.75 -26.09
C ASP A 18 31.38 8.31 -25.59
N LEU A 19 31.78 7.35 -26.42
CA LEU A 19 31.59 5.92 -26.14
C LEU A 19 32.47 5.44 -24.97
N GLU A 20 33.69 6.03 -24.80
CA GLU A 20 34.59 5.65 -23.72
C GLU A 20 33.99 6.02 -22.35
N LYS A 21 33.39 7.22 -22.28
CA LYS A 21 32.71 7.69 -21.07
C LYS A 21 31.46 6.86 -20.72
N MET A 22 30.75 6.43 -21.75
CA MET A 22 29.61 5.52 -21.59
C MET A 22 30.08 4.14 -21.08
N HIS A 23 31.11 3.59 -21.71
CA HIS A 23 31.71 2.31 -21.33
C HIS A 23 32.15 2.31 -19.86
N LYS A 24 32.93 3.31 -19.43
CA LYS A 24 33.37 3.44 -18.03
C LYS A 24 32.20 3.47 -17.03
N MET A 25 31.09 4.09 -17.40
CA MET A 25 29.89 4.14 -16.54
C MET A 25 29.25 2.77 -16.43
N VAL A 26 29.17 1.99 -17.52
CA VAL A 26 28.60 0.64 -17.50
C VAL A 26 29.52 -0.34 -16.78
N GLU A 27 30.87 -0.22 -17.01
CA GLU A 27 31.87 -1.00 -16.26
C GLU A 27 31.73 -0.79 -14.74
N LEU A 28 31.64 0.49 -14.30
CA LEU A 28 31.44 0.82 -12.89
C LEU A 28 30.14 0.20 -12.32
N ALA A 29 29.10 0.14 -13.13
CA ALA A 29 27.85 -0.52 -12.72
C ALA A 29 27.98 -2.04 -12.59
N CYS A 30 28.88 -2.67 -13.36
CA CYS A 30 29.17 -4.11 -13.33
C CYS A 30 30.22 -4.49 -12.26
N GLU A 31 30.95 -3.54 -11.69
CA GLU A 31 32.07 -3.79 -10.80
C GLU A 31 31.67 -4.66 -9.59
N GLY A 32 32.47 -5.72 -9.36
CA GLY A 32 32.24 -6.65 -8.23
C GLY A 32 31.03 -7.58 -8.37
N LEU A 33 30.35 -7.60 -9.53
CA LEU A 33 29.22 -8.49 -9.78
C LEU A 33 29.64 -9.68 -10.67
N ALA A 34 29.33 -10.89 -10.25
CA ALA A 34 29.63 -12.09 -11.03
C ALA A 34 28.56 -12.31 -12.13
N GLY A 35 28.98 -12.86 -13.29
CA GLY A 35 28.07 -13.26 -14.36
C GLY A 35 27.43 -12.09 -15.14
N VAL A 36 28.03 -10.92 -15.12
CA VAL A 36 27.58 -9.74 -15.89
C VAL A 36 28.70 -9.23 -16.81
N SER A 37 28.34 -8.58 -17.91
CA SER A 37 29.25 -8.02 -18.91
C SER A 37 28.80 -6.64 -19.35
N ALA A 38 29.68 -5.65 -19.22
CA ALA A 38 29.43 -4.30 -19.73
C ALA A 38 29.17 -4.32 -21.26
N SER A 39 29.95 -5.12 -22.01
CA SER A 39 29.77 -5.23 -23.46
C SER A 39 28.40 -5.76 -23.87
N GLN A 40 27.80 -6.69 -23.10
CA GLN A 40 26.45 -7.16 -23.40
C GLN A 40 25.40 -6.06 -23.24
N VAL A 41 25.48 -5.26 -22.19
CA VAL A 41 24.58 -4.10 -21.97
C VAL A 41 24.75 -3.10 -23.11
N GLU A 42 25.97 -2.83 -23.54
CA GLU A 42 26.27 -1.88 -24.62
C GLU A 42 25.77 -2.36 -26.00
N ILE A 43 25.98 -3.64 -26.32
CA ILE A 43 25.47 -4.23 -27.58
C ILE A 43 23.94 -4.14 -27.60
N GLN A 44 23.29 -4.52 -26.50
CA GLN A 44 21.83 -4.47 -26.37
C GLN A 44 21.31 -3.02 -26.51
N SER A 45 22.07 -2.02 -26.04
CA SER A 45 21.68 -0.60 -26.07
C SER A 45 22.00 0.08 -27.41
N GLY A 46 23.10 -0.30 -28.06
CA GLY A 46 23.65 0.41 -29.21
C GLY A 46 22.73 0.50 -30.43
N ILE A 47 21.82 -0.45 -30.59
CA ILE A 47 20.82 -0.50 -31.67
C ILE A 47 19.77 0.63 -31.53
N GLN A 48 19.62 1.23 -30.35
CA GLN A 48 18.59 2.21 -30.04
C GLN A 48 19.08 3.67 -30.15
N PHE A 49 20.37 3.90 -30.41
CA PHE A 49 20.93 5.26 -30.47
C PHE A 49 20.73 5.89 -31.85
N TYR A 50 20.34 7.16 -31.86
CA TYR A 50 20.14 7.97 -33.07
C TYR A 50 20.80 9.35 -32.92
N ASP A 51 21.00 10.04 -34.03
CA ASP A 51 21.60 11.39 -34.03
C ASP A 51 20.67 12.41 -33.36
N GLY A 52 21.21 13.19 -32.43
CA GLY A 52 20.44 14.13 -31.62
C GLY A 52 19.79 13.54 -30.36
N ILE A 53 20.06 12.27 -30.02
CA ILE A 53 19.55 11.66 -28.78
C ILE A 53 20.08 12.41 -27.54
N SER A 54 19.22 12.56 -26.52
CA SER A 54 19.67 13.19 -25.27
C SER A 54 20.48 12.22 -24.40
N THR A 55 21.43 12.76 -23.62
CA THR A 55 22.18 11.93 -22.65
C THR A 55 21.30 11.36 -21.54
N ALA A 56 20.12 11.90 -21.31
CA ALA A 56 19.13 11.32 -20.40
C ALA A 56 18.46 10.08 -21.01
N GLU A 57 18.06 10.14 -22.28
CA GLU A 57 17.51 8.99 -23.01
C GLU A 57 18.53 7.86 -23.15
N ILE A 58 19.82 8.17 -23.43
CA ILE A 58 20.89 7.15 -23.43
C ILE A 58 20.94 6.43 -22.07
N GLN A 59 20.85 7.18 -20.96
CA GLN A 59 20.87 6.61 -19.64
C GLN A 59 19.65 5.66 -19.41
N GLU A 60 18.46 6.05 -19.83
CA GLU A 60 17.25 5.20 -19.73
C GLU A 60 17.35 3.95 -20.61
N ILE A 61 17.93 4.06 -21.83
CA ILE A 61 18.19 2.92 -22.71
C ILE A 61 19.16 1.94 -22.05
N LEU A 62 20.26 2.43 -21.44
CA LEU A 62 21.22 1.57 -20.74
C LEU A 62 20.57 0.85 -19.54
N ILE A 63 19.76 1.56 -18.76
CA ILE A 63 19.00 0.98 -17.64
C ILE A 63 18.08 -0.11 -18.14
N LYS A 64 17.32 0.17 -19.20
CA LYS A 64 16.41 -0.79 -19.81
C LYS A 64 17.15 -2.00 -20.36
N SER A 65 18.24 -1.79 -21.11
CA SER A 65 19.06 -2.86 -21.68
C SER A 65 19.61 -3.79 -20.59
N ALA A 66 20.09 -3.23 -19.47
CA ALA A 66 20.53 -4.03 -18.35
C ALA A 66 19.37 -4.77 -17.68
N SER A 67 18.19 -4.17 -17.60
CA SER A 67 17.00 -4.84 -17.02
C SER A 67 16.47 -5.97 -17.92
N ASP A 68 16.58 -5.84 -19.24
CA ASP A 68 16.14 -6.85 -20.19
C ASP A 68 17.08 -8.07 -20.23
N LEU A 69 18.29 -7.97 -19.67
CA LEU A 69 19.25 -9.06 -19.49
C LEU A 69 19.04 -9.84 -18.18
N ILE A 70 18.06 -9.49 -17.36
CA ILE A 70 17.77 -10.20 -16.10
C ILE A 70 17.06 -11.51 -16.44
N ASP A 71 17.68 -12.65 -16.15
CA ASP A 71 17.11 -13.97 -16.27
C ASP A 71 17.55 -14.86 -15.10
N LEU A 72 17.16 -16.13 -15.12
CA LEU A 72 17.51 -17.11 -14.09
C LEU A 72 19.01 -17.44 -14.04
N ASP A 73 19.70 -17.38 -15.20
CA ASP A 73 21.12 -17.68 -15.31
C ASP A 73 21.98 -16.46 -14.99
N HIS A 74 21.44 -15.25 -15.21
CA HIS A 74 22.14 -13.98 -15.04
C HIS A 74 21.40 -12.99 -14.11
N PRO A 75 21.03 -13.39 -12.88
CA PRO A 75 20.20 -12.57 -11.98
C PRO A 75 20.88 -11.26 -11.54
N ASN A 76 22.21 -11.18 -11.63
CA ASN A 76 22.97 -10.01 -11.15
C ASN A 76 22.83 -8.78 -12.05
N TYR A 77 22.28 -8.89 -13.27
CA TYR A 77 21.92 -7.70 -14.05
C TYR A 77 20.88 -6.82 -13.36
N GLN A 78 20.09 -7.35 -12.40
CA GLN A 78 19.22 -6.52 -11.56
C GLN A 78 19.99 -5.46 -10.76
N TYR A 79 21.22 -5.77 -10.33
CA TYR A 79 22.07 -4.81 -9.63
C TYR A 79 22.76 -3.84 -10.60
N VAL A 80 23.13 -4.30 -11.80
CA VAL A 80 23.64 -3.41 -12.86
C VAL A 80 22.60 -2.36 -13.24
N ALA A 81 21.37 -2.77 -13.51
CA ALA A 81 20.27 -1.86 -13.82
C ALA A 81 19.97 -0.90 -12.65
N ALA A 82 20.01 -1.37 -11.39
CA ALA A 82 19.85 -0.54 -10.20
C ALA A 82 20.95 0.51 -10.09
N ARG A 83 22.22 0.15 -10.27
CA ARG A 83 23.36 1.08 -10.20
C ARG A 83 23.30 2.13 -11.30
N LEU A 84 22.96 1.74 -12.54
CA LEU A 84 22.74 2.69 -13.63
C LEU A 84 21.61 3.67 -13.33
N LEU A 85 20.50 3.21 -12.74
CA LEU A 85 19.40 4.06 -12.26
C LEU A 85 19.87 5.01 -11.16
N LEU A 86 20.64 4.53 -10.18
CA LEU A 86 21.20 5.35 -9.10
C LEU A 86 22.12 6.46 -9.64
N PHE A 87 22.95 6.14 -10.64
CA PHE A 87 23.81 7.14 -11.31
C PHE A 87 22.98 8.21 -12.01
N SER A 88 21.85 7.82 -12.64
CA SER A 88 20.89 8.77 -13.24
C SER A 88 20.29 9.69 -12.18
N VAL A 89 19.86 9.14 -11.04
CA VAL A 89 19.29 9.89 -9.90
C VAL A 89 20.32 10.88 -9.35
N LYS A 90 21.52 10.43 -8.98
CA LYS A 90 22.58 11.30 -8.44
C LYS A 90 22.96 12.41 -9.43
N LYS A 91 23.05 12.09 -10.71
CA LYS A 91 23.36 13.05 -11.76
C LYS A 91 22.25 14.08 -11.99
N SER A 92 20.98 13.70 -11.83
CA SER A 92 19.87 14.64 -11.92
C SER A 92 19.82 15.60 -10.73
N LEU A 93 20.12 15.10 -9.52
CA LEU A 93 20.08 15.86 -8.27
C LEU A 93 21.30 16.79 -8.12
N TYR A 94 22.49 16.27 -8.35
CA TYR A 94 23.75 16.92 -7.97
C TYR A 94 24.62 17.31 -9.16
N GLY A 95 24.19 16.97 -10.39
CA GLY A 95 24.97 17.22 -11.62
C GLY A 95 26.11 16.24 -11.84
N ARG A 96 26.55 15.48 -10.85
CA ARG A 96 27.63 14.48 -10.87
C ARG A 96 27.22 13.20 -10.19
N MET A 97 27.87 12.08 -10.54
CA MET A 97 27.53 10.75 -10.00
C MET A 97 28.09 10.49 -8.61
N HIS A 98 29.20 11.13 -8.26
CA HIS A 98 29.98 10.85 -7.04
C HIS A 98 29.83 11.90 -5.95
N ASP A 99 29.36 13.09 -6.30
CA ASP A 99 29.24 14.17 -5.34
C ASP A 99 27.89 14.04 -4.59
N THR A 100 27.94 14.19 -3.28
CA THR A 100 26.76 14.39 -2.42
C THR A 100 26.90 15.73 -1.74
N PRO A 101 25.85 16.54 -1.65
CA PRO A 101 25.91 17.82 -0.95
C PRO A 101 26.09 17.60 0.55
N ASP A 102 26.52 18.62 1.24
CA ASP A 102 26.41 18.70 2.69
C ASP A 102 24.96 18.52 3.11
N LEU A 103 24.72 17.72 4.15
CA LEU A 103 23.38 17.37 4.61
C LEU A 103 22.60 18.60 5.07
N ARG A 104 23.27 19.47 5.86
CA ARG A 104 22.63 20.66 6.43
C ARG A 104 22.26 21.65 5.35
N GLU A 105 23.20 21.98 4.44
CA GLU A 105 22.95 22.87 3.30
C GLU A 105 21.80 22.35 2.44
N HIS A 106 21.76 21.04 2.21
CA HIS A 106 20.70 20.40 1.45
C HIS A 106 19.33 20.53 2.15
N VAL A 107 19.27 20.26 3.44
CA VAL A 107 18.04 20.37 4.25
C VAL A 107 17.57 21.82 4.31
N GLU A 108 18.45 22.77 4.57
CA GLU A 108 18.13 24.21 4.58
C GLU A 108 17.50 24.67 3.25
N LYS A 109 18.09 24.27 2.13
CA LYS A 109 17.53 24.55 0.79
C LYS A 109 16.16 23.95 0.59
N CYS A 110 15.96 22.70 1.01
CA CYS A 110 14.66 22.01 0.87
C CYS A 110 13.59 22.60 1.80
N VAL A 111 13.95 22.99 3.01
CA VAL A 111 13.06 23.69 3.95
C VAL A 111 12.68 25.07 3.41
N TRP A 112 13.63 25.84 2.90
CA TRP A 112 13.36 27.16 2.28
C TRP A 112 12.35 27.06 1.13
N ASN A 113 12.42 25.99 0.34
CA ASN A 113 11.49 25.74 -0.77
C ASN A 113 10.18 25.06 -0.34
N GLY A 114 9.93 24.86 0.95
CA GLY A 114 8.71 24.22 1.47
C GLY A 114 8.61 22.72 1.18
N ILE A 115 9.72 22.07 0.83
CA ILE A 115 9.79 20.64 0.48
C ILE A 115 9.89 19.79 1.74
N TYR A 116 10.80 20.15 2.66
CA TYR A 116 10.95 19.52 3.96
C TYR A 116 10.31 20.35 5.06
N ASP A 117 9.92 19.66 6.13
CA ASP A 117 9.38 20.29 7.33
C ASP A 117 10.50 21.05 8.07
N SER A 118 10.23 22.30 8.43
CA SER A 118 11.17 23.15 9.16
C SER A 118 11.51 22.65 10.58
N GLU A 119 10.71 21.73 11.11
CA GLU A 119 10.91 21.17 12.45
C GLU A 119 12.29 20.47 12.58
N ILE A 120 12.80 19.90 11.50
CA ILE A 120 14.10 19.23 11.53
C ILE A 120 15.26 20.20 11.82
N LEU A 121 15.23 21.41 11.25
CA LEU A 121 16.25 22.46 11.52
C LEU A 121 16.13 23.06 12.92
N LYS A 122 14.94 23.01 13.53
CA LYS A 122 14.72 23.46 14.91
C LYS A 122 15.15 22.43 15.93
N SER A 123 15.10 21.15 15.56
CA SER A 123 15.34 20.03 16.45
C SER A 123 16.82 19.72 16.63
N TYR A 124 17.64 19.91 15.58
CA TYR A 124 19.06 19.55 15.56
C TYR A 124 19.92 20.79 15.36
N ASP A 125 20.96 20.94 16.18
CA ASP A 125 21.96 21.99 16.01
C ASP A 125 23.06 21.61 14.98
N GLU A 126 24.00 22.51 14.76
CA GLU A 126 25.06 22.35 13.75
C GLU A 126 25.96 21.14 14.03
N GLU A 127 26.38 20.98 15.28
CA GLU A 127 27.22 19.85 15.69
C GLU A 127 26.51 18.50 15.50
N GLU A 128 25.19 18.46 15.72
CA GLU A 128 24.39 17.27 15.49
C GLU A 128 24.21 16.98 13.97
N PHE A 129 24.09 18.01 13.14
CA PHE A 129 24.07 17.81 11.68
C PHE A 129 25.38 17.23 11.17
N ASP A 130 26.54 17.65 11.69
CA ASP A 130 27.84 17.07 11.34
C ASP A 130 27.89 15.58 11.73
N LYS A 131 27.37 15.23 12.91
CA LYS A 131 27.27 13.83 13.34
C LYS A 131 26.29 13.04 12.48
N LEU A 132 25.14 13.60 12.10
CA LEU A 132 24.18 12.98 11.18
C LEU A 132 24.81 12.75 9.80
N GLN A 133 25.57 13.71 9.27
CA GLN A 133 26.32 13.53 8.02
C GLN A 133 27.28 12.34 8.11
N GLY A 134 27.97 12.17 9.25
CA GLY A 134 28.89 11.05 9.50
C GLY A 134 28.21 9.68 9.66
N ILE A 135 26.89 9.63 9.88
CA ILE A 135 26.13 8.37 9.94
C ILE A 135 25.83 7.81 8.54
N ILE A 136 25.75 8.67 7.53
CA ILE A 136 25.31 8.29 6.18
C ILE A 136 26.34 7.37 5.53
N ASP A 137 25.86 6.24 5.02
CA ASP A 137 26.63 5.27 4.24
C ASP A 137 26.01 5.14 2.84
N HIS A 138 26.52 5.88 1.89
CA HIS A 138 26.01 5.91 0.51
C HIS A 138 26.24 4.60 -0.26
N GLU A 139 27.16 3.73 0.18
CA GLU A 139 27.39 2.43 -0.44
C GLU A 139 26.19 1.49 -0.26
N ARG A 140 25.35 1.74 0.75
CA ARG A 140 24.12 0.98 0.94
C ARG A 140 23.11 1.13 -0.21
N ASP A 141 23.23 2.16 -1.02
CA ASP A 141 22.43 2.30 -2.24
C ASP A 141 22.69 1.15 -3.24
N TYR A 142 23.86 0.50 -3.17
CA TYR A 142 24.18 -0.68 -4.00
C TYR A 142 23.53 -1.98 -3.54
N LEU A 143 22.84 -1.99 -2.39
CA LEU A 143 22.05 -3.13 -1.92
C LEU A 143 20.72 -3.27 -2.66
N PHE A 144 20.26 -2.23 -3.34
CA PHE A 144 18.99 -2.27 -4.05
C PHE A 144 19.05 -3.14 -5.30
N THR A 145 18.01 -3.94 -5.50
CA THR A 145 17.67 -4.49 -6.81
C THR A 145 17.03 -3.41 -7.69
N TYR A 146 17.00 -3.60 -9.00
CA TYR A 146 16.37 -2.65 -9.93
C TYR A 146 14.91 -2.34 -9.58
N ALA A 147 14.10 -3.40 -9.35
CA ALA A 147 12.69 -3.23 -8.99
C ALA A 147 12.52 -2.47 -7.65
N GLY A 148 13.37 -2.78 -6.66
CA GLY A 148 13.37 -2.11 -5.36
C GLY A 148 13.73 -0.63 -5.47
N LEU A 149 14.82 -0.30 -6.17
CA LEU A 149 15.24 1.09 -6.36
C LEU A 149 14.22 1.88 -7.20
N ARG A 150 13.67 1.26 -8.25
CA ARG A 150 12.63 1.90 -9.08
C ARG A 150 11.41 2.27 -8.25
N GLN A 151 10.98 1.37 -7.36
CA GLN A 151 9.89 1.66 -6.44
C GLN A 151 10.20 2.82 -5.48
N ILE A 152 11.42 2.86 -4.93
CA ILE A 152 11.87 3.98 -4.07
C ILE A 152 11.83 5.29 -4.85
N VAL A 153 12.44 5.34 -6.03
CA VAL A 153 12.50 6.55 -6.86
C VAL A 153 11.11 7.03 -7.29
N ASP A 154 10.27 6.13 -7.78
CA ASP A 154 8.97 6.49 -8.35
C ASP A 154 7.93 6.87 -7.29
N LYS A 155 8.02 6.30 -6.08
CA LYS A 155 6.95 6.41 -5.07
C LYS A 155 7.34 7.15 -3.80
N TYR A 156 8.59 7.02 -3.34
CA TYR A 156 8.96 7.40 -1.97
C TYR A 156 9.92 8.56 -1.84
N LEU A 157 10.86 8.73 -2.79
CA LEU A 157 11.68 9.94 -2.80
C LEU A 157 10.81 11.18 -2.97
N VAL A 158 11.11 12.21 -2.21
CA VAL A 158 10.43 13.50 -2.35
C VAL A 158 10.77 14.08 -3.73
N GLN A 159 9.72 14.43 -4.47
CA GLN A 159 9.85 14.93 -5.84
C GLN A 159 8.71 15.89 -6.18
N ASP A 160 8.97 16.77 -7.13
CA ASP A 160 7.93 17.52 -7.81
C ASP A 160 7.20 16.60 -8.80
N ARG A 161 5.95 16.31 -8.52
CA ARG A 161 5.14 15.39 -9.34
C ARG A 161 4.74 15.94 -10.70
N SER A 162 4.83 17.26 -10.88
CA SER A 162 4.51 17.92 -12.16
C SER A 162 5.69 17.84 -13.14
N THR A 163 6.91 17.92 -12.63
CA THR A 163 8.15 17.94 -13.43
C THR A 163 8.93 16.62 -13.34
N GLY A 164 8.67 15.78 -12.34
CA GLY A 164 9.47 14.60 -12.04
C GLY A 164 10.81 14.91 -11.36
N ALA A 165 11.08 16.16 -10.99
CA ALA A 165 12.33 16.55 -10.35
C ALA A 165 12.43 15.96 -8.95
N LEU A 166 13.48 15.20 -8.69
CA LEU A 166 13.80 14.62 -7.39
C LEU A 166 14.50 15.64 -6.49
N TYR A 167 14.33 15.48 -5.17
CA TYR A 167 14.97 16.34 -4.16
C TYR A 167 15.94 15.59 -3.24
N GLU A 168 16.03 14.27 -3.29
CA GLU A 168 16.85 13.47 -2.38
C GLU A 168 17.27 12.13 -2.99
N THR A 169 18.30 11.53 -2.39
CA THR A 169 18.73 10.15 -2.63
C THR A 169 18.13 9.21 -1.59
N PRO A 170 18.16 7.87 -1.80
CA PRO A 170 17.62 6.92 -0.83
C PRO A 170 18.26 7.04 0.56
N GLN A 171 19.58 7.29 0.65
CA GLN A 171 20.24 7.41 1.95
C GLN A 171 19.85 8.69 2.68
N PHE A 172 19.67 9.81 1.99
CA PHE A 172 19.12 11.02 2.60
C PHE A 172 17.69 10.80 3.08
N MET A 173 16.85 10.12 2.28
CA MET A 173 15.50 9.73 2.70
C MET A 173 15.52 8.95 4.01
N TYR A 174 16.30 7.88 4.09
CA TYR A 174 16.35 7.03 5.30
C TYR A 174 16.89 7.76 6.52
N LEU A 175 17.95 8.57 6.35
CA LEU A 175 18.47 9.34 7.48
C LEU A 175 17.46 10.37 7.99
N LEU A 176 16.84 11.13 7.07
CA LEU A 176 15.89 12.19 7.44
C LEU A 176 14.61 11.62 8.06
N ILE A 177 14.16 10.45 7.62
CA ILE A 177 13.09 9.71 8.30
C ILE A 177 13.49 9.40 9.74
N SER A 178 14.68 8.82 9.92
CA SER A 178 15.19 8.46 11.25
C SER A 178 15.33 9.69 12.15
N ALA A 179 15.95 10.74 11.66
CA ALA A 179 16.13 11.99 12.38
C ALA A 179 14.78 12.62 12.79
N THR A 180 13.80 12.65 11.88
CA THR A 180 12.49 13.23 12.19
C THR A 180 11.73 12.43 13.24
N ILE A 181 11.77 11.09 13.20
CA ILE A 181 11.08 10.23 14.19
C ILE A 181 11.65 10.45 15.58
N PHE A 182 12.96 10.56 15.72
CA PHE A 182 13.62 10.70 17.03
C PHE A 182 13.92 12.16 17.42
N SER A 183 13.42 13.14 16.69
CA SER A 183 13.69 14.57 16.92
C SER A 183 13.34 15.07 18.33
N LYS A 184 12.32 14.47 18.94
CA LYS A 184 11.82 14.84 20.29
C LYS A 184 12.45 14.04 21.43
N TYR A 185 13.35 13.11 21.13
CA TYR A 185 14.09 12.38 22.15
C TYR A 185 15.15 13.28 22.81
N PRO A 186 15.57 13.00 24.05
CA PRO A 186 16.63 13.75 24.71
C PRO A 186 17.91 13.82 23.88
N LYS A 187 18.56 15.00 23.85
CA LYS A 187 19.73 15.27 23.01
C LYS A 187 20.85 14.24 23.20
N GLU A 188 21.02 13.78 24.42
CA GLU A 188 22.10 12.87 24.84
C GLU A 188 21.99 11.47 24.17
N VAL A 189 20.78 11.06 23.79
CA VAL A 189 20.52 9.70 23.30
C VAL A 189 19.95 9.65 21.88
N ARG A 190 19.38 10.75 21.39
CA ARG A 190 18.61 10.73 20.13
C ARG A 190 19.43 10.31 18.92
N LEU A 191 20.71 10.71 18.85
CA LEU A 191 21.59 10.34 17.74
C LEU A 191 21.89 8.83 17.70
N ASP A 192 21.97 8.17 18.85
CA ASP A 192 22.11 6.72 18.93
C ASP A 192 20.87 6.00 18.39
N TYR A 193 19.66 6.50 18.72
CA TYR A 193 18.42 5.96 18.17
C TYR A 193 18.31 6.22 16.68
N VAL A 194 18.64 7.42 16.21
CA VAL A 194 18.70 7.75 14.79
C VAL A 194 19.62 6.78 14.05
N LYS A 195 20.83 6.55 14.54
CA LYS A 195 21.80 5.64 13.94
C LYS A 195 21.28 4.20 13.89
N LYS A 196 20.75 3.69 14.99
CA LYS A 196 20.20 2.32 15.08
C LYS A 196 19.06 2.12 14.10
N TYR A 197 18.15 3.08 14.01
CA TYR A 197 16.99 2.99 13.11
C TYR A 197 17.41 3.14 11.65
N TYR A 198 18.28 4.11 11.34
CA TYR A 198 18.88 4.26 10.01
C TYR A 198 19.60 2.97 9.58
N ASP A 199 20.40 2.37 10.44
CA ASP A 199 21.09 1.10 10.16
C ASP A 199 20.10 -0.04 9.87
N ALA A 200 18.96 -0.08 10.55
CA ALA A 200 17.95 -1.10 10.35
C ALA A 200 17.18 -0.94 9.02
N ILE A 201 16.74 0.28 8.69
CA ILE A 201 15.93 0.54 7.50
C ILE A 201 16.78 0.61 6.23
N SER A 202 17.98 1.21 6.27
CA SER A 202 18.87 1.34 5.10
C SER A 202 19.58 0.04 4.70
N ARG A 203 19.65 -0.94 5.62
CA ARG A 203 20.08 -2.32 5.35
C ARG A 203 18.92 -3.26 5.07
N HIS A 204 17.72 -2.73 4.87
CA HIS A 204 16.49 -3.47 4.57
C HIS A 204 16.11 -4.54 5.60
N LYS A 205 16.52 -4.37 6.88
CA LYS A 205 16.12 -5.27 7.97
C LYS A 205 14.70 -5.02 8.46
N ILE A 206 14.22 -3.79 8.31
CA ILE A 206 12.87 -3.36 8.63
C ILE A 206 12.28 -2.70 7.40
N ASN A 207 11.07 -3.08 7.03
CA ASN A 207 10.27 -2.39 6.04
C ASN A 207 9.33 -1.41 6.74
N ILE A 208 9.26 -0.18 6.24
CA ILE A 208 8.44 0.89 6.80
C ILE A 208 7.29 1.25 5.85
N PRO A 209 6.13 1.69 6.39
CA PRO A 209 4.94 1.90 5.59
C PRO A 209 5.04 3.11 4.67
N THR A 210 4.26 3.06 3.58
CA THR A 210 4.21 4.10 2.54
C THR A 210 4.08 5.53 3.10
N PRO A 211 3.18 5.85 4.06
CA PRO A 211 3.06 7.22 4.56
C PRO A 211 4.30 7.72 5.31
N ILE A 212 4.99 6.83 6.02
CA ILE A 212 6.25 7.15 6.70
C ILE A 212 7.35 7.42 5.65
N MET A 213 7.53 6.49 4.68
CA MET A 213 8.55 6.64 3.64
C MET A 213 8.35 7.88 2.79
N ALA A 214 7.11 8.18 2.41
CA ALA A 214 6.80 9.29 1.53
C ALA A 214 6.64 10.64 2.25
N GLY A 215 6.32 10.66 3.56
CA GLY A 215 5.78 11.83 4.22
C GLY A 215 6.51 12.35 5.45
N VAL A 216 7.16 11.52 6.25
CA VAL A 216 7.56 11.89 7.63
C VAL A 216 8.45 13.15 7.71
N ARG A 217 9.34 13.36 6.75
CA ARG A 217 10.23 14.53 6.66
C ARG A 217 9.63 15.73 5.93
N THR A 218 8.39 15.61 5.46
CA THR A 218 7.67 16.65 4.72
C THR A 218 6.59 17.29 5.60
N PRO A 219 5.94 18.38 5.18
CA PRO A 219 4.81 18.96 5.91
C PRO A 219 3.58 18.04 6.09
N LEU A 220 3.55 16.86 5.45
CA LEU A 220 2.48 15.87 5.59
C LEU A 220 2.46 15.29 7.01
N ARG A 221 1.27 15.24 7.65
CA ARG A 221 1.10 14.80 9.03
C ARG A 221 0.28 13.50 9.21
N GLN A 222 -0.18 12.88 8.12
CA GLN A 222 -0.92 11.62 8.17
C GLN A 222 0.05 10.45 7.91
N TYR A 223 0.20 9.55 8.89
CA TYR A 223 1.16 8.45 8.84
C TYR A 223 0.53 7.06 8.89
N ALA A 224 -0.79 6.96 9.09
CA ALA A 224 -1.49 5.67 9.06
C ALA A 224 -1.53 5.11 7.63
N SER A 225 -1.03 3.88 7.47
CA SER A 225 -1.07 3.17 6.17
C SER A 225 -2.42 2.54 5.91
N CYS A 226 -3.07 2.08 6.97
CA CYS A 226 -4.36 1.40 6.91
C CYS A 226 -5.33 1.99 7.93
N VAL A 227 -6.59 2.08 7.52
CA VAL A 227 -7.69 2.67 8.29
C VAL A 227 -8.87 1.72 8.22
N LEU A 228 -9.54 1.48 9.36
CA LEU A 228 -10.71 0.64 9.49
C LEU A 228 -11.92 1.50 9.79
N VAL A 229 -12.93 1.44 8.93
CA VAL A 229 -14.16 2.23 9.04
C VAL A 229 -15.34 1.28 9.14
N ASP A 230 -15.99 1.26 10.29
CA ASP A 230 -17.23 0.54 10.51
C ASP A 230 -18.44 1.41 10.16
N ILE A 231 -19.49 0.80 9.61
CA ILE A 231 -20.67 1.51 9.10
C ILE A 231 -21.92 0.91 9.74
N ASP A 232 -22.74 1.78 10.32
CA ASP A 232 -24.04 1.39 10.84
C ASP A 232 -25.14 1.52 9.79
N ASP A 233 -26.30 0.93 10.07
CA ASP A 233 -27.47 0.84 9.18
C ASP A 233 -28.31 2.13 9.15
N THR A 234 -27.64 3.29 9.04
CA THR A 234 -28.26 4.62 8.89
C THR A 234 -27.62 5.39 7.76
N LEU A 235 -28.38 6.27 7.09
CA LEU A 235 -27.84 7.14 6.03
C LEU A 235 -26.74 8.08 6.58
N ASP A 236 -26.90 8.57 7.80
CA ASP A 236 -25.94 9.47 8.43
C ASP A 236 -24.62 8.74 8.66
N SER A 237 -24.64 7.52 9.17
CA SER A 237 -23.43 6.68 9.33
C SER A 237 -22.79 6.36 7.98
N ILE A 238 -23.56 5.95 6.98
CA ILE A 238 -23.08 5.63 5.63
C ILE A 238 -22.39 6.84 4.99
N PHE A 239 -22.99 8.03 5.05
CA PHE A 239 -22.43 9.23 4.41
C PHE A 239 -21.26 9.82 5.20
N THR A 240 -21.30 9.77 6.51
CA THR A 240 -20.16 10.17 7.35
C THR A 240 -18.95 9.28 7.11
N SER A 241 -19.17 7.97 7.03
CA SER A 241 -18.12 7.00 6.71
C SER A 241 -17.55 7.21 5.31
N ASP A 242 -18.39 7.47 4.30
CA ASP A 242 -17.93 7.76 2.93
C ASP A 242 -17.02 9.01 2.88
N MET A 243 -17.37 10.06 3.63
CA MET A 243 -16.51 11.25 3.74
C MET A 243 -15.18 10.93 4.43
N ALA A 244 -15.19 10.14 5.51
CA ALA A 244 -13.97 9.70 6.19
C ALA A 244 -13.09 8.88 5.24
N ILE A 245 -13.66 7.93 4.51
CA ILE A 245 -12.98 7.13 3.48
C ILE A 245 -12.27 8.05 2.48
N GLY A 246 -13.00 9.04 1.91
CA GLY A 246 -12.44 9.97 0.94
C GLY A 246 -11.24 10.76 1.49
N ARG A 247 -11.34 11.27 2.72
CA ARG A 247 -10.27 12.03 3.38
C ARG A 247 -9.02 11.20 3.62
N TYR A 248 -9.16 9.95 4.08
CA TYR A 248 -8.02 9.06 4.32
C TYR A 248 -7.38 8.56 3.02
N VAL A 249 -8.18 8.24 2.00
CA VAL A 249 -7.66 7.88 0.67
C VAL A 249 -6.85 9.02 0.07
N ALA A 250 -7.35 10.27 0.15
CA ALA A 250 -6.63 11.45 -0.30
C ALA A 250 -5.27 11.64 0.40
N GLN A 251 -5.12 11.09 1.61
CA GLN A 251 -3.89 11.10 2.38
C GLN A 251 -3.10 9.76 2.34
N ARG A 252 -3.35 8.93 1.31
CA ARG A 252 -2.58 7.72 0.97
C ARG A 252 -2.83 6.50 1.87
N ALA A 253 -3.90 6.47 2.64
CA ALA A 253 -4.29 5.29 3.41
C ALA A 253 -5.02 4.26 2.55
N GLY A 254 -4.82 2.98 2.84
CA GLY A 254 -5.68 1.88 2.40
C GLY A 254 -6.82 1.68 3.38
N ILE A 255 -8.01 1.30 2.91
CA ILE A 255 -9.22 1.30 3.72
C ILE A 255 -9.78 -0.12 3.87
N GLY A 256 -10.06 -0.53 5.11
CA GLY A 256 -11.01 -1.59 5.43
C GLY A 256 -12.37 -0.95 5.70
N ILE A 257 -13.42 -1.46 5.09
CA ILE A 257 -14.79 -0.99 5.27
C ILE A 257 -15.62 -2.16 5.81
N ASN A 258 -16.31 -1.95 6.90
CA ASN A 258 -17.31 -2.91 7.35
C ASN A 258 -18.70 -2.42 6.97
N ALA A 259 -19.36 -3.12 6.02
CA ALA A 259 -20.71 -2.80 5.57
C ALA A 259 -21.72 -3.92 5.95
N GLY A 260 -21.28 -4.87 6.77
CA GLY A 260 -22.07 -6.04 7.13
C GLY A 260 -23.31 -5.76 7.99
N ARG A 261 -23.45 -4.55 8.56
CA ARG A 261 -24.63 -4.11 9.30
C ARG A 261 -25.72 -3.54 8.41
N ILE A 262 -25.39 -3.11 7.18
CA ILE A 262 -26.35 -2.48 6.28
C ILE A 262 -27.42 -3.50 5.89
N ARG A 263 -28.67 -3.10 6.01
CA ARG A 263 -29.84 -3.95 5.68
C ARG A 263 -29.84 -4.37 4.22
N GLY A 264 -30.39 -5.54 3.96
CA GLY A 264 -30.49 -6.09 2.62
C GLY A 264 -31.60 -5.45 1.76
N ILE A 265 -31.62 -5.85 0.49
CA ILE A 265 -32.63 -5.43 -0.48
C ILE A 265 -34.04 -5.73 0.01
N ASN A 266 -34.99 -4.85 -0.27
CA ASN A 266 -36.41 -4.92 0.12
C ASN A 266 -36.65 -4.83 1.63
N ALA A 267 -35.65 -4.67 2.49
CA ALA A 267 -35.85 -4.40 3.90
C ALA A 267 -36.68 -3.11 4.09
N LYS A 268 -37.56 -3.11 5.10
CA LYS A 268 -38.50 -2.02 5.36
C LYS A 268 -37.76 -0.75 5.84
N ILE A 269 -38.16 0.38 5.30
CA ILE A 269 -37.73 1.72 5.73
C ILE A 269 -38.97 2.51 6.14
N ARG A 270 -38.86 3.34 7.17
CA ARG A 270 -39.97 4.19 7.68
C ARG A 270 -41.27 3.40 7.91
N GLY A 271 -41.18 2.28 8.60
CA GLY A 271 -42.35 1.45 8.90
C GLY A 271 -42.94 0.72 7.69
N GLY A 272 -42.21 0.67 6.56
CA GLY A 272 -42.65 -0.01 5.34
C GLY A 272 -43.16 0.92 4.24
N GLU A 273 -43.03 2.25 4.43
CA GLU A 273 -43.35 3.24 3.38
C GLU A 273 -42.46 3.09 2.15
N VAL A 274 -41.19 2.74 2.37
CA VAL A 274 -40.17 2.55 1.34
C VAL A 274 -39.44 1.24 1.58
N GLN A 275 -38.95 0.63 0.51
CA GLN A 275 -38.08 -0.54 0.55
C GLN A 275 -36.64 -0.17 0.26
N HIS A 276 -35.69 -0.81 0.94
CA HIS A 276 -34.27 -0.62 0.74
C HIS A 276 -33.82 -1.15 -0.63
N THR A 277 -32.91 -0.42 -1.28
CA THR A 277 -32.41 -0.75 -2.63
C THR A 277 -31.28 -1.79 -2.64
N GLY A 278 -30.88 -2.29 -1.47
CA GLY A 278 -29.78 -3.21 -1.31
C GLY A 278 -28.43 -2.50 -1.08
N VAL A 279 -27.38 -3.29 -0.85
CA VAL A 279 -26.05 -2.79 -0.53
C VAL A 279 -25.26 -2.32 -1.75
N VAL A 280 -25.53 -2.88 -2.94
CA VAL A 280 -24.77 -2.61 -4.17
C VAL A 280 -24.70 -1.12 -4.54
N PRO A 281 -25.78 -0.32 -4.47
CA PRO A 281 -25.71 1.11 -4.72
C PRO A 281 -24.76 1.87 -3.80
N PHE A 282 -24.69 1.50 -2.51
CA PHE A 282 -23.76 2.10 -1.55
C PHE A 282 -22.32 1.69 -1.82
N LEU A 283 -22.10 0.44 -2.23
CA LEU A 283 -20.77 -0.04 -2.64
C LEU A 283 -20.24 0.72 -3.86
N LYS A 284 -21.10 1.04 -4.85
CA LYS A 284 -20.74 1.91 -5.98
C LYS A 284 -20.34 3.31 -5.53
N LYS A 285 -21.04 3.86 -4.54
CA LYS A 285 -20.69 5.16 -3.97
C LYS A 285 -19.29 5.10 -3.33
N PHE A 286 -19.00 4.10 -2.50
CA PHE A 286 -17.67 3.91 -1.90
C PHE A 286 -16.59 3.69 -2.95
N GLU A 287 -16.86 2.89 -4.00
CA GLU A 287 -15.93 2.73 -5.13
C GLU A 287 -15.61 4.07 -5.79
N SER A 288 -16.63 4.89 -6.05
CA SER A 288 -16.46 6.22 -6.64
C SER A 288 -15.61 7.12 -5.75
N THR A 289 -15.89 7.17 -4.45
CA THR A 289 -15.15 7.95 -3.45
C THR A 289 -13.68 7.52 -3.37
N VAL A 290 -13.42 6.21 -3.29
CA VAL A 290 -12.05 5.65 -3.27
C VAL A 290 -11.28 6.03 -4.53
N ARG A 291 -11.94 6.07 -5.69
CA ARG A 291 -11.28 6.39 -6.97
C ARG A 291 -11.06 7.88 -7.19
N CYS A 292 -12.05 8.72 -6.88
CA CYS A 292 -11.96 10.16 -7.15
C CYS A 292 -11.05 10.91 -6.17
N CYS A 293 -10.90 10.40 -4.93
CA CYS A 293 -10.04 11.00 -3.92
C CYS A 293 -8.58 10.58 -4.02
N THR A 294 -8.24 9.71 -4.97
CA THR A 294 -6.86 9.24 -5.17
C THR A 294 -5.94 10.37 -5.61
N GLN A 295 -4.81 10.51 -4.94
CA GLN A 295 -3.72 11.39 -5.39
C GLN A 295 -2.90 10.70 -6.48
N ASN A 296 -2.89 11.25 -7.69
CA ASN A 296 -2.12 10.73 -8.82
C ASN A 296 -0.64 10.57 -8.47
N GLY A 297 -0.10 9.37 -8.72
CA GLY A 297 1.33 9.10 -8.80
C GLY A 297 2.00 8.45 -7.60
N ILE A 298 1.38 8.34 -6.40
CA ILE A 298 2.03 7.68 -5.25
C ILE A 298 1.36 6.37 -4.89
N ARG A 299 0.08 6.40 -4.58
CA ARG A 299 -0.72 5.21 -4.26
C ARG A 299 -2.12 5.40 -4.81
N GLY A 300 -2.61 4.44 -5.59
CA GLY A 300 -4.01 4.39 -6.00
C GLY A 300 -4.90 4.15 -4.77
N GLY A 301 -6.10 4.71 -4.76
CA GLY A 301 -7.10 4.42 -3.75
C GLY A 301 -7.51 2.95 -3.84
N SER A 302 -7.56 2.26 -2.69
CA SER A 302 -7.98 0.86 -2.59
C SER A 302 -8.71 0.63 -1.29
N ALA A 303 -9.77 -0.17 -1.33
CA ALA A 303 -10.52 -0.56 -0.15
C ALA A 303 -11.00 -2.00 -0.25
N THR A 304 -11.10 -2.67 0.91
CA THR A 304 -11.73 -3.99 1.07
C THR A 304 -12.99 -3.85 1.91
N VAL A 305 -14.10 -4.39 1.42
CA VAL A 305 -15.39 -4.36 2.13
C VAL A 305 -15.69 -5.71 2.74
N HIS A 306 -16.04 -5.70 4.02
CA HIS A 306 -16.31 -6.89 4.82
C HIS A 306 -17.82 -7.14 4.95
N PHE A 307 -18.24 -8.40 4.75
CA PHE A 307 -19.63 -8.85 4.92
C PHE A 307 -19.69 -10.23 5.62
N PRO A 308 -20.69 -10.49 6.47
CA PRO A 308 -20.92 -11.81 7.01
C PRO A 308 -21.48 -12.75 5.94
N ILE A 309 -21.11 -14.03 5.97
CA ILE A 309 -21.56 -15.05 5.00
C ILE A 309 -23.09 -15.25 5.02
N TRP A 310 -23.73 -14.90 6.12
CA TRP A 310 -25.19 -15.02 6.30
C TRP A 310 -25.97 -13.78 5.86
N HIS A 311 -25.30 -12.76 5.27
CA HIS A 311 -25.98 -11.58 4.75
C HIS A 311 -26.90 -11.93 3.58
N GLN A 312 -28.10 -11.35 3.53
CA GLN A 312 -29.14 -11.64 2.52
C GLN A 312 -28.61 -11.56 1.08
N GLU A 313 -27.76 -10.57 0.79
CA GLU A 313 -27.22 -10.32 -0.55
C GLU A 313 -25.84 -10.96 -0.79
N ILE A 314 -25.47 -11.95 0.02
CA ILE A 314 -24.10 -12.53 -0.06
C ILE A 314 -23.77 -13.09 -1.43
N ARG A 315 -24.73 -13.71 -2.14
CA ARG A 315 -24.49 -14.25 -3.49
C ARG A 315 -24.23 -13.17 -4.52
N ASP A 316 -24.86 -12.01 -4.38
CA ASP A 316 -24.56 -10.85 -5.23
C ASP A 316 -23.19 -10.24 -4.90
N ILE A 317 -22.84 -10.16 -3.60
CA ILE A 317 -21.58 -9.58 -3.11
C ILE A 317 -20.38 -10.37 -3.60
N ILE A 318 -20.37 -11.70 -3.52
CA ILE A 318 -19.21 -12.51 -3.91
C ILE A 318 -18.87 -12.43 -5.39
N VAL A 319 -19.82 -12.07 -6.27
CA VAL A 319 -19.63 -11.95 -7.71
C VAL A 319 -19.33 -10.52 -8.19
N LEU A 320 -19.35 -9.52 -7.30
CA LEU A 320 -19.20 -8.08 -7.67
C LEU A 320 -17.91 -7.78 -8.43
N LYS A 321 -16.85 -8.54 -8.21
CA LYS A 321 -15.54 -8.31 -8.82
C LYS A 321 -15.30 -9.05 -10.12
N ASN A 322 -16.09 -10.05 -10.46
CA ASN A 322 -15.85 -10.86 -11.65
C ASN A 322 -16.13 -10.10 -12.96
N ASN A 323 -15.64 -10.64 -14.07
CA ASN A 323 -15.80 -10.04 -15.40
C ASN A 323 -17.11 -10.43 -16.12
N LYS A 324 -18.00 -11.18 -15.45
CA LYS A 324 -19.28 -11.60 -15.98
C LYS A 324 -20.37 -10.57 -15.62
N GLY A 325 -21.38 -10.40 -16.47
CA GLY A 325 -22.46 -9.45 -16.25
C GLY A 325 -22.16 -8.01 -16.69
N THR A 326 -23.12 -7.12 -16.40
CA THR A 326 -23.06 -5.69 -16.78
C THR A 326 -22.36 -4.86 -15.71
N GLU A 327 -21.88 -3.65 -16.05
CA GLU A 327 -21.32 -2.72 -15.10
C GLU A 327 -22.32 -2.29 -14.01
N ASP A 328 -23.62 -2.34 -14.32
CA ASP A 328 -24.66 -2.00 -13.35
C ASP A 328 -24.73 -2.97 -12.16
N ASN A 329 -24.32 -4.21 -12.37
CA ASN A 329 -24.34 -5.27 -11.35
C ASN A 329 -22.94 -5.60 -10.83
N ARG A 330 -21.95 -4.74 -11.03
CA ARG A 330 -20.56 -4.99 -10.62
C ARG A 330 -19.96 -3.78 -9.93
N VAL A 331 -19.06 -4.05 -8.98
CA VAL A 331 -18.25 -3.07 -8.26
C VAL A 331 -16.82 -3.64 -8.21
N ARG A 332 -16.10 -3.47 -9.33
CA ARG A 332 -14.84 -4.21 -9.59
C ARG A 332 -13.59 -3.61 -8.95
N LYS A 333 -13.65 -2.34 -8.53
CA LYS A 333 -12.48 -1.62 -8.00
C LYS A 333 -12.36 -1.65 -6.48
N LEU A 334 -13.34 -2.25 -5.80
CA LEU A 334 -13.22 -2.66 -4.41
C LEU A 334 -12.79 -4.12 -4.31
N ASP A 335 -12.15 -4.50 -3.22
CA ASP A 335 -11.91 -5.88 -2.82
C ASP A 335 -12.95 -6.27 -1.77
N TYR A 336 -13.18 -7.57 -1.59
CA TYR A 336 -14.21 -8.06 -0.68
C TYR A 336 -13.64 -9.09 0.28
N SER A 337 -14.20 -9.13 1.49
CA SER A 337 -13.87 -10.11 2.52
C SER A 337 -15.15 -10.69 3.11
N ILE A 338 -15.23 -12.00 3.14
CA ILE A 338 -16.37 -12.72 3.70
C ILE A 338 -16.00 -13.28 5.06
N GLN A 339 -16.73 -12.85 6.06
CA GLN A 339 -16.60 -13.29 7.44
C GLN A 339 -17.35 -14.61 7.63
N ILE A 340 -16.66 -15.61 8.15
CA ILE A 340 -17.20 -16.96 8.36
C ILE A 340 -16.88 -17.38 9.79
N SER A 341 -17.86 -18.00 10.49
CA SER A 341 -17.64 -18.65 11.78
C SER A 341 -17.60 -20.16 11.66
N LYS A 342 -17.21 -20.83 12.73
CA LYS A 342 -17.12 -22.29 12.83
C LYS A 342 -18.45 -22.98 12.45
N LEU A 343 -19.59 -22.42 12.87
CA LEU A 343 -20.92 -22.94 12.56
C LEU A 343 -21.14 -23.20 11.06
N PHE A 344 -20.65 -22.28 10.20
CA PHE A 344 -20.83 -22.40 8.75
C PHE A 344 -19.92 -23.47 8.14
N TYR A 345 -18.72 -23.66 8.68
CA TYR A 345 -17.85 -24.79 8.30
C TYR A 345 -18.44 -26.14 8.73
N GLU A 346 -19.03 -26.23 9.92
CA GLU A 346 -19.73 -27.43 10.38
C GLU A 346 -20.91 -27.77 9.47
N ARG A 347 -21.71 -26.76 9.09
CA ARG A 347 -22.81 -26.94 8.13
C ARG A 347 -22.32 -27.38 6.75
N PHE A 348 -21.21 -26.86 6.31
CA PHE A 348 -20.55 -27.30 5.06
C PHE A 348 -20.17 -28.79 5.15
N CYS A 349 -19.51 -29.20 6.21
CA CYS A 349 -19.09 -30.59 6.41
C CYS A 349 -20.31 -31.56 6.52
N GLU A 350 -21.39 -31.11 7.11
CA GLU A 350 -22.60 -31.87 7.32
C GLU A 350 -23.61 -31.78 6.15
N ASN A 351 -23.29 -31.03 5.11
CA ASN A 351 -24.15 -30.74 3.96
C ASN A 351 -25.51 -30.17 4.35
N LYS A 352 -25.52 -29.26 5.32
CA LYS A 352 -26.67 -28.50 5.78
C LYS A 352 -26.88 -27.21 5.00
N GLU A 353 -27.97 -26.51 5.28
CA GLU A 353 -28.31 -25.23 4.73
C GLU A 353 -27.73 -24.07 5.58
N ILE A 354 -27.47 -22.93 4.93
CA ILE A 354 -27.20 -21.63 5.54
C ILE A 354 -28.42 -20.75 5.29
N THR A 355 -28.91 -20.12 6.34
CA THR A 355 -30.02 -19.17 6.26
C THR A 355 -29.44 -17.75 6.15
N LEU A 356 -29.91 -17.01 5.17
CA LEU A 356 -29.49 -15.63 4.86
C LEU A 356 -30.54 -14.66 5.41
N PHE A 357 -30.05 -13.63 6.10
CA PHE A 357 -30.89 -12.61 6.74
C PHE A 357 -30.47 -11.19 6.29
N SER A 358 -31.44 -10.28 6.27
CA SER A 358 -31.17 -8.87 6.40
C SER A 358 -30.77 -8.57 7.84
N PRO A 359 -29.63 -7.92 8.13
CA PRO A 359 -29.18 -7.66 9.50
C PRO A 359 -30.23 -6.88 10.32
N HIS A 360 -31.00 -6.02 9.68
CA HIS A 360 -32.08 -5.25 10.30
C HIS A 360 -33.19 -6.13 10.91
N ASP A 361 -33.47 -7.27 10.30
CA ASP A 361 -34.58 -8.15 10.70
C ASP A 361 -34.21 -9.13 11.83
N VAL A 362 -32.91 -9.19 12.18
CA VAL A 362 -32.30 -10.05 13.20
C VAL A 362 -31.48 -9.28 14.22
N PRO A 363 -32.09 -8.42 15.05
CA PRO A 363 -31.37 -7.54 15.98
C PRO A 363 -30.40 -8.30 16.89
N GLY A 364 -29.17 -7.74 17.04
CA GLY A 364 -28.10 -8.31 17.85
C GLY A 364 -27.36 -9.50 17.22
N LEU A 365 -27.81 -10.02 16.06
CA LEU A 365 -27.11 -11.12 15.40
C LEU A 365 -25.75 -10.70 14.90
N TYR A 366 -25.62 -9.51 14.29
CA TYR A 366 -24.32 -8.99 13.85
C TYR A 366 -23.42 -8.70 15.06
N ASP A 367 -23.97 -8.11 16.13
CA ASP A 367 -23.20 -7.78 17.32
C ASP A 367 -22.68 -9.02 18.07
N SER A 368 -23.36 -10.17 17.95
CA SER A 368 -22.89 -11.44 18.49
C SER A 368 -21.96 -12.23 17.56
N PHE A 369 -21.86 -11.84 16.29
CA PHE A 369 -21.11 -12.62 15.27
C PHE A 369 -19.63 -12.71 15.62
N GLY A 370 -19.11 -13.91 15.71
CA GLY A 370 -17.75 -14.20 16.18
C GLY A 370 -17.63 -14.39 17.70
N THR A 371 -18.74 -14.51 18.40
CA THR A 371 -18.80 -14.88 19.83
C THR A 371 -19.63 -16.16 20.03
N GLU A 372 -19.57 -16.75 21.22
CA GLU A 372 -20.35 -17.97 21.56
C GLU A 372 -21.88 -17.77 21.50
N LEU A 373 -22.36 -16.56 21.73
CA LEU A 373 -23.77 -16.21 21.67
C LEU A 373 -24.35 -16.27 20.25
N PHE A 374 -23.52 -16.14 19.24
CA PHE A 374 -23.98 -16.08 17.85
C PHE A 374 -24.73 -17.31 17.42
N ASP A 375 -24.22 -18.49 17.72
CA ASP A 375 -24.80 -19.76 17.25
C ASP A 375 -26.23 -19.96 17.81
N GLU A 376 -26.46 -19.61 19.09
CA GLU A 376 -27.77 -19.67 19.71
C GLU A 376 -28.75 -18.68 19.06
N LEU A 377 -28.33 -17.44 18.85
CA LEU A 377 -29.16 -16.42 18.21
C LEU A 377 -29.49 -16.78 16.77
N TYR A 378 -28.51 -17.25 16.03
CA TYR A 378 -28.66 -17.62 14.63
C TYR A 378 -29.71 -18.76 14.48
N VAL A 379 -29.59 -19.84 15.23
CA VAL A 379 -30.53 -20.96 15.20
C VAL A 379 -31.95 -20.55 15.67
N ARG A 380 -32.03 -19.63 16.65
CA ARG A 380 -33.32 -19.10 17.09
C ARG A 380 -33.99 -18.29 15.97
N TYR A 381 -33.29 -17.40 15.30
CA TYR A 381 -33.83 -16.62 14.18
C TYR A 381 -34.13 -17.49 12.95
N GLU A 382 -33.36 -18.53 12.75
CA GLU A 382 -33.59 -19.52 11.72
C GLU A 382 -34.92 -20.29 11.93
N SER A 383 -35.31 -20.55 13.16
CA SER A 383 -36.54 -21.22 13.54
C SER A 383 -37.78 -20.31 13.55
N ASP A 384 -37.59 -18.98 13.53
CA ASP A 384 -38.68 -17.99 13.58
C ASP A 384 -39.27 -17.75 12.19
N GLU A 385 -40.46 -18.29 11.91
CA GLU A 385 -41.15 -18.15 10.61
C GLU A 385 -41.61 -16.71 10.30
N SER A 386 -41.66 -15.83 11.29
CA SER A 386 -42.06 -14.43 11.09
C SER A 386 -40.97 -13.57 10.44
N ILE A 387 -39.70 -14.01 10.45
CA ILE A 387 -38.55 -13.30 9.93
C ILE A 387 -38.38 -13.61 8.44
N PRO A 388 -38.31 -12.58 7.58
CA PRO A 388 -37.97 -12.76 6.17
C PRO A 388 -36.54 -13.35 6.03
N LYS A 389 -36.44 -14.47 5.32
CA LYS A 389 -35.15 -15.17 5.14
C LYS A 389 -35.17 -16.02 3.88
N THR A 390 -33.98 -16.38 3.42
CA THR A 390 -33.76 -17.34 2.34
C THR A 390 -32.74 -18.37 2.79
N THR A 391 -32.81 -19.59 2.26
CA THR A 391 -31.84 -20.65 2.57
C THR A 391 -31.04 -21.01 1.33
N VAL A 392 -29.81 -21.43 1.52
CA VAL A 392 -28.90 -21.91 0.48
C VAL A 392 -28.07 -23.07 1.02
N GLY A 393 -27.77 -24.05 0.19
CA GLY A 393 -26.89 -25.16 0.61
C GLY A 393 -25.49 -24.63 1.01
N ALA A 394 -24.98 -25.02 2.18
CA ALA A 394 -23.69 -24.58 2.66
C ALA A 394 -22.56 -24.95 1.69
N GLN A 395 -22.61 -26.17 1.12
CA GLN A 395 -21.63 -26.59 0.12
C GLN A 395 -21.72 -25.74 -1.16
N GLU A 396 -22.93 -25.43 -1.63
CA GLU A 396 -23.17 -24.59 -2.80
C GLU A 396 -22.53 -23.20 -2.62
N LEU A 397 -22.88 -22.51 -1.53
CA LEU A 397 -22.42 -21.16 -1.25
C LEU A 397 -20.90 -21.08 -1.05
N ILE A 398 -20.33 -22.00 -0.28
CA ILE A 398 -18.89 -21.99 -0.01
C ILE A 398 -18.09 -22.35 -1.28
N LEU A 399 -18.58 -23.25 -2.11
CA LEU A 399 -17.95 -23.58 -3.39
C LEU A 399 -18.03 -22.41 -4.39
N GLU A 400 -19.16 -21.68 -4.43
CA GLU A 400 -19.27 -20.43 -5.19
C GLU A 400 -18.22 -19.40 -4.73
N LEU A 401 -18.09 -19.19 -3.42
CA LEU A 401 -17.11 -18.32 -2.82
C LEU A 401 -15.67 -18.70 -3.22
N LEU A 402 -15.31 -19.98 -3.09
CA LEU A 402 -13.97 -20.47 -3.43
C LEU A 402 -13.68 -20.35 -4.93
N LYS A 403 -14.68 -20.58 -5.78
CA LYS A 403 -14.56 -20.40 -7.23
C LYS A 403 -14.29 -18.95 -7.59
N GLU A 404 -15.09 -18.02 -7.09
CA GLU A 404 -14.89 -16.58 -7.34
C GLU A 404 -13.54 -16.09 -6.79
N ARG A 405 -13.10 -16.61 -5.63
CA ARG A 405 -11.78 -16.36 -5.10
C ARG A 405 -10.66 -16.83 -6.04
N ALA A 406 -10.78 -18.03 -6.59
CA ALA A 406 -9.80 -18.58 -7.53
C ALA A 406 -9.77 -17.80 -8.86
N GLU A 407 -10.95 -17.44 -9.39
CA GLU A 407 -11.05 -16.71 -10.66
C GLU A 407 -10.59 -15.24 -10.56
N THR A 408 -10.84 -14.55 -9.44
CA THR A 408 -10.55 -13.12 -9.29
C THR A 408 -9.27 -12.83 -8.50
N GLY A 409 -8.84 -13.72 -7.61
CA GLY A 409 -7.70 -13.56 -6.71
C GLY A 409 -7.89 -12.46 -5.64
N ARG A 410 -9.12 -11.93 -5.47
CA ARG A 410 -9.39 -10.72 -4.68
C ARG A 410 -10.59 -10.85 -3.74
N LEU A 411 -10.91 -12.05 -3.31
CA LEU A 411 -11.97 -12.34 -2.35
C LEU A 411 -11.33 -12.98 -1.12
N TYR A 412 -11.30 -12.26 0.00
CA TYR A 412 -10.73 -12.72 1.26
C TYR A 412 -11.74 -13.55 2.06
N ILE A 413 -11.23 -14.43 2.91
CA ILE A 413 -12.00 -15.16 3.91
C ILE A 413 -11.48 -14.75 5.29
N MET A 414 -12.37 -14.34 6.17
CA MET A 414 -12.05 -13.94 7.54
C MET A 414 -12.76 -14.89 8.54
N ASN A 415 -11.99 -15.64 9.30
CA ASN A 415 -12.50 -16.50 10.35
C ASN A 415 -12.76 -15.67 11.61
N ILE A 416 -13.97 -15.10 11.71
CA ILE A 416 -14.30 -14.04 12.68
C ILE A 416 -14.24 -14.52 14.14
N ASP A 417 -14.61 -15.75 14.42
CA ASP A 417 -14.51 -16.37 15.73
C ASP A 417 -13.06 -16.59 16.16
N HIS A 418 -12.17 -17.02 15.24
CA HIS A 418 -10.75 -17.12 15.52
C HIS A 418 -10.11 -15.74 15.74
N CYS A 419 -10.51 -14.74 14.96
CA CYS A 419 -10.04 -13.37 15.19
C CYS A 419 -10.37 -12.87 16.59
N ASN A 420 -11.56 -13.20 17.11
CA ASN A 420 -11.98 -12.80 18.44
C ASN A 420 -11.37 -13.66 19.55
N SER A 421 -11.33 -15.01 19.39
CA SER A 421 -10.76 -15.90 20.40
C SER A 421 -9.25 -15.73 20.62
N HIS A 422 -8.53 -15.22 19.61
CA HIS A 422 -7.09 -14.95 19.67
C HIS A 422 -6.75 -13.45 19.80
N SER A 423 -7.78 -12.59 19.95
CA SER A 423 -7.61 -11.16 20.13
C SER A 423 -6.97 -10.83 21.48
N SER A 424 -6.08 -9.84 21.50
CA SER A 424 -5.56 -9.24 22.71
C SER A 424 -6.38 -8.01 23.18
N PHE A 425 -7.45 -7.68 22.45
CA PHE A 425 -8.35 -6.57 22.79
C PHE A 425 -9.51 -7.03 23.67
N LEU A 426 -10.04 -6.11 24.49
CA LEU A 426 -11.26 -6.33 25.25
C LEU A 426 -12.50 -6.18 24.36
N ASP A 427 -12.46 -5.22 23.46
CA ASP A 427 -13.55 -4.98 22.52
C ASP A 427 -13.51 -6.01 21.37
N LYS A 428 -14.68 -6.36 20.87
CA LYS A 428 -14.86 -7.32 19.79
C LYS A 428 -14.27 -6.78 18.49
N VAL A 429 -13.58 -7.65 17.76
CA VAL A 429 -13.12 -7.40 16.40
C VAL A 429 -14.23 -7.78 15.42
N GLU A 430 -14.59 -6.88 14.52
CA GLU A 430 -15.64 -7.09 13.51
C GLU A 430 -15.13 -7.04 12.07
N MET A 431 -13.89 -6.56 11.85
CA MET A 431 -13.36 -6.35 10.52
C MET A 431 -11.84 -6.38 10.50
N SER A 432 -11.29 -6.22 9.31
CA SER A 432 -9.86 -6.09 9.08
C SER A 432 -9.57 -4.89 8.16
N ASN A 433 -8.29 -4.59 7.94
CA ASN A 433 -7.83 -3.56 7.02
C ASN A 433 -7.88 -3.99 5.54
N LEU A 434 -7.34 -3.16 4.64
CA LEU A 434 -7.32 -3.39 3.18
C LEU A 434 -6.77 -4.77 2.79
N CYS A 435 -5.65 -5.19 3.36
CA CYS A 435 -4.95 -6.43 2.99
C CYS A 435 -5.25 -7.61 3.93
N GLN A 436 -6.11 -7.41 4.90
CA GLN A 436 -6.55 -8.40 5.90
C GLN A 436 -5.44 -8.97 6.78
N GLU A 437 -4.36 -8.22 6.98
CA GLU A 437 -3.24 -8.61 7.85
C GLU A 437 -3.39 -8.14 9.31
N ILE A 438 -4.37 -7.28 9.61
CA ILE A 438 -4.57 -6.69 10.94
C ILE A 438 -6.04 -6.72 11.29
N THR A 439 -6.34 -7.14 12.53
CA THR A 439 -7.68 -7.14 13.12
C THR A 439 -7.70 -6.20 14.32
N LEU A 440 -8.49 -5.16 14.24
CA LEU A 440 -8.63 -4.14 15.28
C LEU A 440 -10.12 -3.90 15.56
N PRO A 441 -10.52 -3.73 16.83
CA PRO A 441 -11.85 -3.25 17.13
C PRO A 441 -12.03 -1.81 16.66
N THR A 442 -13.24 -1.45 16.29
CA THR A 442 -13.62 -0.08 15.88
C THR A 442 -15.14 0.08 16.09
N LYS A 443 -15.65 1.31 15.99
CA LYS A 443 -17.05 1.60 16.23
C LYS A 443 -17.61 2.50 15.13
N PRO A 444 -18.84 2.25 14.62
CA PRO A 444 -19.39 3.06 13.56
C PRO A 444 -19.60 4.51 13.99
N LEU A 445 -19.32 5.42 13.07
CA LEU A 445 -19.61 6.83 13.22
C LEU A 445 -21.09 7.08 12.92
N GLN A 446 -21.81 7.74 13.81
CA GLN A 446 -23.20 8.14 13.56
C GLN A 446 -23.30 9.50 12.87
N HIS A 447 -22.34 10.40 13.13
CA HIS A 447 -22.19 11.70 12.49
C HIS A 447 -20.72 12.15 12.55
N ILE A 448 -20.38 13.27 11.89
CA ILE A 448 -18.97 13.69 11.68
C ILE A 448 -18.21 14.00 12.99
N ASP A 449 -18.89 14.48 14.00
CA ASP A 449 -18.32 14.84 15.31
C ASP A 449 -18.77 13.86 16.39
N ASP A 450 -19.03 12.61 16.04
CA ASP A 450 -19.49 11.57 16.97
C ASP A 450 -18.39 11.24 18.00
N PRO A 451 -18.59 11.56 19.28
CA PRO A 451 -17.60 11.29 20.32
C PRO A 451 -17.51 9.81 20.70
N HIS A 452 -18.45 8.98 20.24
CA HIS A 452 -18.53 7.55 20.54
C HIS A 452 -18.10 6.66 19.38
N GLY A 453 -18.06 7.23 18.16
CA GLY A 453 -17.53 6.55 16.99
C GLY A 453 -16.01 6.46 17.03
N GLU A 454 -15.45 5.44 16.39
CA GLU A 454 -14.03 5.18 16.37
C GLU A 454 -13.57 4.72 14.98
N ILE A 455 -12.48 5.28 14.51
CA ILE A 455 -11.77 4.82 13.31
C ILE A 455 -10.42 4.26 13.75
N ALA A 456 -10.24 2.95 13.60
CA ALA A 456 -8.99 2.31 13.96
C ALA A 456 -7.91 2.59 12.90
N LEU A 457 -6.68 2.86 13.37
CA LEU A 457 -5.54 3.22 12.54
C LEU A 457 -4.41 2.23 12.73
N CYS A 458 -3.71 1.89 11.64
CA CYS A 458 -2.50 1.10 11.68
C CYS A 458 -1.39 1.70 10.82
N THR A 459 -0.19 1.84 11.41
CA THR A 459 0.99 2.36 10.71
C THR A 459 1.76 1.28 9.96
N VAL A 460 1.49 0.02 10.18
CA VAL A 460 2.10 -1.16 9.50
C VAL A 460 3.61 -1.03 9.28
N SER A 461 4.41 -1.52 10.22
CA SER A 461 5.86 -1.69 10.05
C SER A 461 6.21 -3.17 10.22
N TYR A 462 6.93 -3.73 9.25
CA TYR A 462 7.34 -5.13 9.31
C TYR A 462 8.83 -5.26 9.51
N THR A 463 9.23 -6.13 10.46
CA THR A 463 10.59 -6.63 10.51
C THR A 463 10.77 -7.58 9.31
N HIS A 464 11.75 -7.30 8.46
CA HIS A 464 12.11 -8.20 7.39
C HIS A 464 12.77 -9.43 8.00
N LEU A 465 12.01 -10.50 8.18
CA LEU A 465 12.57 -11.82 8.37
C LEU A 465 13.18 -12.22 7.02
N THR A 466 14.49 -12.18 6.92
CA THR A 466 15.16 -12.95 5.89
C THR A 466 14.73 -14.38 6.13
N LEU A 467 13.84 -14.89 5.26
CA LEU A 467 13.70 -16.34 5.15
C LEU A 467 15.11 -16.86 4.96
N PRO A 468 15.60 -17.77 5.82
CA PRO A 468 16.88 -18.38 5.57
C PRO A 468 16.79 -18.99 4.18
N THR A 469 17.58 -18.51 3.24
CA THR A 469 17.86 -19.20 2.00
C THR A 469 18.64 -20.45 2.34
N SER A 470 18.02 -21.36 3.08
CA SER A 470 18.49 -22.71 3.15
C SER A 470 18.07 -23.36 1.85
N SER A 471 18.98 -23.35 0.88
CA SER A 471 19.07 -24.36 -0.13
C SER A 471 19.19 -25.72 0.55
N ARG A 472 18.10 -26.24 1.10
CA ARG A 472 17.92 -27.63 1.51
C ARG A 472 16.44 -27.96 1.44
N VAL A 473 15.99 -28.24 0.26
CA VAL A 473 15.04 -29.31 0.00
C VAL A 473 15.65 -30.18 -1.07
#